data_78757b5b71a0721e3ad056e22187ce4c
#
_entry.id   78757b5b71a0721e3ad056e22187ce4c
#
_cell.length_a   1.000
_cell.length_b   1.000
_cell.length_c   1.000
_cell.angle_alpha   90.00
_cell.angle_beta   90.00
_cell.angle_gamma   90.00
#
_symmetry.space_group_name_H-M   'P 1'
#
loop_
_entity.id
_entity.type
_entity.pdbx_description
1 polymer ?
#
loop_
_entity_poly.entity_id
_entity_poly.type
_entity_poly.pdbx_seq_one_letter_code
_entity_poly.pdbx_strand_id
1 'polypeptide(L)'
;MAQRRATDEPLDEALASCSALAQRLAALQARADPATQRQLMLQLPAALQAASAALSRLEAAGDPELRVDGGADALTGLADRSQLLAGAARLVARYPDTPLMVLAIDVDHLRHVNDTWSHATGDAVLQAFAGVLRTQSRPQDVLARAQGNLFVVALGGPVSTTRALLVAERLRAAIEGHAWGGVRSGLRVTACIGVAARAPGESLDEALARAGAALQECKRGGRNQVRSRP
;
A
#
# COMPACT_ATOMS: atom_id res chain seq x y z
N MET A 1 -14.47 5.11 30.96
CA MET A 1 -15.09 5.99 29.93
C MET A 1 -14.36 7.32 29.69
N ALA A 2 -13.38 7.70 30.49
CA ALA A 2 -12.67 8.99 30.36
C ALA A 2 -11.41 8.97 29.45
N GLN A 3 -10.86 7.80 29.12
CA GLN A 3 -9.62 7.69 28.33
C GLN A 3 -9.81 7.71 26.80
N ARG A 4 -11.03 7.57 26.29
CA ARG A 4 -11.32 7.64 24.83
C ARG A 4 -11.41 9.06 24.25
N ARG A 5 -11.52 10.10 25.07
CA ARG A 5 -11.64 11.51 24.60
C ARG A 5 -10.31 12.21 24.33
N ALA A 6 -9.20 11.73 24.87
CA ALA A 6 -7.91 12.41 24.75
C ALA A 6 -7.12 12.09 23.49
N THR A 7 -7.50 11.04 22.74
CA THR A 7 -6.82 10.61 21.51
C THR A 7 -7.49 11.09 20.21
N ASP A 8 -8.74 11.53 20.27
CA ASP A 8 -9.49 11.97 19.09
C ASP A 8 -9.32 13.49 18.81
N GLU A 9 -9.01 14.28 19.84
CA GLU A 9 -8.86 15.74 19.73
C GLU A 9 -7.78 16.21 18.74
N PRO A 10 -6.55 15.63 18.69
CA PRO A 10 -5.53 16.04 17.72
C PRO A 10 -5.86 15.63 16.28
N LEU A 11 -6.62 14.56 16.09
CA LEU A 11 -7.03 14.09 14.76
C LEU A 11 -8.14 14.96 14.17
N ASP A 12 -9.12 15.35 15.00
CA ASP A 12 -10.21 16.23 14.62
C ASP A 12 -9.70 17.65 14.30
N GLU A 13 -8.71 18.13 15.05
CA GLU A 13 -8.05 19.43 14.80
C GLU A 13 -7.24 19.41 13.51
N ALA A 14 -6.54 18.32 13.21
CA ALA A 14 -5.81 18.13 11.96
C ALA A 14 -6.77 18.03 10.75
N LEU A 15 -7.88 17.31 10.88
CA LEU A 15 -8.92 17.20 9.85
C LEU A 15 -9.63 18.54 9.61
N ALA A 16 -9.93 19.29 10.67
CA ALA A 16 -10.50 20.63 10.58
C ALA A 16 -9.54 21.60 9.86
N SER A 17 -8.24 21.54 10.16
CA SER A 17 -7.20 22.34 9.52
C SER A 17 -7.04 22.00 8.05
N CYS A 18 -7.06 20.72 7.67
CA CYS A 18 -7.04 20.28 6.28
C CYS A 18 -8.28 20.71 5.51
N SER A 19 -9.46 20.63 6.12
CA SER A 19 -10.72 21.09 5.52
C SER A 19 -10.74 22.60 5.30
N ALA A 20 -10.25 23.37 6.27
CA ALA A 20 -10.12 24.83 6.14
C ALA A 20 -9.12 25.25 5.04
N LEU A 21 -8.01 24.53 4.91
CA LEU A 21 -7.02 24.73 3.82
C LEU A 21 -7.62 24.40 2.44
N ALA A 22 -8.38 23.31 2.34
CA ALA A 22 -9.05 22.93 1.09
C ALA A 22 -10.10 23.97 0.66
N GLN A 23 -10.88 24.50 1.61
CA GLN A 23 -11.86 25.56 1.34
C GLN A 23 -11.18 26.88 0.94
N ARG A 24 -10.07 27.26 1.58
CA ARG A 24 -9.28 28.45 1.22
C ARG A 24 -8.64 28.32 -0.18
N LEU A 25 -8.14 27.13 -0.52
CA LEU A 25 -7.62 26.83 -1.86
C LEU A 25 -8.71 26.94 -2.94
N ALA A 26 -9.89 26.38 -2.69
CA ALA A 26 -11.02 26.46 -3.63
C ALA A 26 -11.50 27.91 -3.81
N ALA A 27 -11.54 28.71 -2.74
CA ALA A 27 -11.90 30.12 -2.80
C ALA A 27 -10.87 30.99 -3.53
N LEU A 28 -9.58 30.66 -3.39
CA LEU A 28 -8.49 31.33 -4.13
C LEU A 28 -8.48 30.96 -5.62
N GLN A 29 -8.76 29.68 -5.95
CA GLN A 29 -8.89 29.25 -7.34
C GLN A 29 -10.02 29.94 -8.09
N ALA A 30 -11.13 30.25 -7.41
CA ALA A 30 -12.29 30.91 -8.02
C ALA A 30 -12.10 32.41 -8.26
N ARG A 31 -11.08 33.06 -7.67
CA ARG A 31 -10.90 34.53 -7.68
C ARG A 31 -9.49 34.97 -8.15
N ALA A 32 -8.58 34.06 -8.42
CA ALA A 32 -7.20 34.41 -8.74
C ALA A 32 -7.01 34.73 -10.22
N ASP A 33 -6.24 35.81 -10.49
CA ASP A 33 -5.74 36.09 -11.81
C ASP A 33 -4.73 35.02 -12.30
N PRO A 34 -4.43 34.94 -13.61
CA PRO A 34 -3.56 33.92 -14.19
C PRO A 34 -2.12 33.86 -13.61
N ALA A 35 -1.60 34.98 -13.09
CA ALA A 35 -0.26 35.02 -12.50
C ALA A 35 -0.26 34.38 -11.09
N THR A 36 -1.26 34.69 -10.29
CA THR A 36 -1.48 34.09 -8.97
C THR A 36 -1.77 32.61 -9.08
N GLN A 37 -2.51 32.15 -10.10
CA GLN A 37 -2.74 30.73 -10.36
C GLN A 37 -1.45 29.97 -10.66
N ARG A 38 -0.53 30.54 -11.46
CA ARG A 38 0.78 29.95 -11.73
C ARG A 38 1.64 29.85 -10.47
N GLN A 39 1.63 30.87 -9.62
CA GLN A 39 2.41 30.90 -8.38
C GLN A 39 1.89 29.86 -7.36
N LEU A 40 0.57 29.70 -7.27
CA LEU A 40 -0.07 28.65 -6.46
C LEU A 40 0.27 27.25 -6.96
N MET A 41 0.28 27.01 -8.27
CA MET A 41 0.68 25.74 -8.88
C MET A 41 2.15 25.38 -8.60
N LEU A 42 3.04 26.36 -8.54
CA LEU A 42 4.45 26.14 -8.19
C LEU A 42 4.66 25.82 -6.70
N GLN A 43 3.78 26.33 -5.81
CA GLN A 43 3.88 26.09 -4.37
C GLN A 43 3.13 24.82 -3.90
N LEU A 44 2.19 24.33 -4.68
CA LEU A 44 1.38 23.15 -4.35
C LEU A 44 2.20 21.88 -4.05
N PRO A 45 3.25 21.54 -4.83
CA PRO A 45 4.09 20.37 -4.54
C PRO A 45 4.80 20.47 -3.20
N ALA A 46 5.33 21.64 -2.84
CA ALA A 46 6.01 21.85 -1.57
C ALA A 46 5.04 21.79 -0.37
N ALA A 47 3.83 22.33 -0.52
CA ALA A 47 2.80 22.26 0.50
C ALA A 47 2.27 20.82 0.70
N LEU A 48 2.11 20.05 -0.38
CA LEU A 48 1.77 18.63 -0.34
C LEU A 48 2.87 17.79 0.30
N GLN A 49 4.14 18.06 0.01
CA GLN A 49 5.27 17.40 0.66
C GLN A 49 5.35 17.74 2.15
N ALA A 50 5.11 18.99 2.54
CA ALA A 50 5.08 19.41 3.95
C ALA A 50 3.92 18.77 4.71
N ALA A 51 2.73 18.68 4.10
CA ALA A 51 1.57 18.00 4.68
C ALA A 51 1.79 16.48 4.82
N SER A 52 2.38 15.85 3.81
CA SER A 52 2.76 14.43 3.86
C SER A 52 3.81 14.16 4.95
N ALA A 53 4.82 15.02 5.08
CA ALA A 53 5.83 14.91 6.13
C ALA A 53 5.25 15.17 7.53
N ALA A 54 4.25 16.03 7.67
CA ALA A 54 3.56 16.26 8.94
C ALA A 54 2.67 15.06 9.32
N LEU A 55 1.93 14.48 8.36
CA LEU A 55 1.18 13.23 8.54
C LEU A 55 2.10 12.09 8.95
N SER A 56 3.25 11.90 8.29
CA SER A 56 4.22 10.87 8.65
C SER A 56 4.81 11.09 10.05
N ARG A 57 4.95 12.33 10.53
CA ARG A 57 5.38 12.62 11.91
C ARG A 57 4.28 12.35 12.94
N LEU A 58 3.01 12.60 12.61
CA LEU A 58 1.85 12.25 13.45
C LEU A 58 1.68 10.72 13.52
N GLU A 59 1.87 10.02 12.42
CA GLU A 59 1.92 8.55 12.37
C GLU A 59 3.09 7.98 13.18
N ALA A 60 4.25 8.65 13.17
CA ALA A 60 5.41 8.28 13.99
C ALA A 60 5.26 8.62 15.48
N ALA A 61 4.40 9.58 15.83
CA ALA A 61 4.07 9.94 17.22
C ALA A 61 2.95 9.07 17.82
N GLY A 62 2.25 8.26 16.99
CA GLY A 62 1.25 7.29 17.44
C GLY A 62 1.90 6.11 18.15
N ASP A 63 1.58 5.98 19.41
CA ASP A 63 1.80 4.89 20.37
C ASP A 63 3.13 4.11 20.27
N PRO A 64 4.13 4.40 21.13
CA PRO A 64 5.42 3.70 21.14
C PRO A 64 5.34 2.20 21.47
N GLU A 65 4.23 1.71 22.04
CA GLU A 65 4.02 0.28 22.30
C GLU A 65 3.73 -0.56 21.03
N LEU A 66 3.58 0.08 19.87
CA LEU A 66 3.31 -0.57 18.59
C LEU A 66 4.56 -0.83 17.73
N ARG A 67 5.75 -0.50 18.22
CA ARG A 67 7.01 -0.91 17.57
C ARG A 67 7.31 -2.35 17.91
N VAL A 68 6.89 -3.26 17.06
CA VAL A 68 7.44 -4.61 17.05
C VAL A 68 8.88 -4.48 16.54
N ASP A 69 9.85 -4.93 17.34
CA ASP A 69 11.26 -5.10 16.95
C ASP A 69 11.35 -6.22 15.89
N GLY A 70 10.95 -5.90 14.69
CA GLY A 70 11.06 -6.71 13.48
C GLY A 70 11.53 -5.80 12.36
N GLY A 71 12.59 -6.18 11.67
CA GLY A 71 13.22 -5.32 10.67
C GLY A 71 12.33 -5.10 9.45
N ALA A 72 12.33 -3.88 8.92
CA ALA A 72 11.85 -3.65 7.57
C ALA A 72 12.71 -4.44 6.59
N ASP A 73 12.13 -4.91 5.48
CA ASP A 73 12.89 -5.50 4.38
C ASP A 73 13.97 -4.52 3.89
N ALA A 74 15.22 -4.91 3.99
CA ALA A 74 16.38 -4.04 3.76
C ALA A 74 16.43 -3.48 2.32
N LEU A 75 15.86 -4.18 1.33
CA LEU A 75 15.87 -3.74 -0.05
C LEU A 75 14.73 -2.74 -0.34
N THR A 76 13.52 -3.01 0.14
CA THR A 76 12.33 -2.24 -0.24
C THR A 76 11.85 -1.29 0.85
N GLY A 77 12.30 -1.48 2.10
CA GLY A 77 11.84 -0.73 3.27
C GLY A 77 10.36 -0.97 3.60
N LEU A 78 9.73 -2.00 3.04
CA LEU A 78 8.40 -2.47 3.45
C LEU A 78 8.52 -3.32 4.71
N ALA A 79 7.39 -3.59 5.37
CA ALA A 79 7.36 -4.57 6.45
C ALA A 79 7.92 -5.91 5.98
N ASP A 80 8.64 -6.61 6.85
CA ASP A 80 9.00 -8.00 6.66
C ASP A 80 7.84 -8.93 7.05
N ARG A 81 8.06 -10.25 6.99
CA ARG A 81 7.05 -11.23 7.38
C ARG A 81 6.61 -11.07 8.84
N SER A 82 7.50 -10.74 9.76
CA SER A 82 7.18 -10.62 11.19
C SER A 82 6.29 -9.41 11.44
N GLN A 83 6.59 -8.28 10.83
CA GLN A 83 5.78 -7.07 10.89
C GLN A 83 4.43 -7.23 10.18
N LEU A 84 4.37 -8.02 9.08
CA LEU A 84 3.11 -8.39 8.45
C LEU A 84 2.20 -9.13 9.42
N LEU A 85 2.72 -10.16 10.10
CA LEU A 85 1.96 -10.95 11.09
C LEU A 85 1.43 -10.06 12.22
N ALA A 86 2.30 -9.22 12.79
CA ALA A 86 1.92 -8.30 13.85
C ALA A 86 0.90 -7.25 13.39
N GLY A 87 1.09 -6.68 12.19
CA GLY A 87 0.17 -5.73 11.59
C GLY A 87 -1.21 -6.33 11.31
N ALA A 88 -1.25 -7.53 10.73
CA ALA A 88 -2.49 -8.25 10.49
C ALA A 88 -3.22 -8.61 11.80
N ALA A 89 -2.49 -9.02 12.84
CA ALA A 89 -3.08 -9.28 14.16
C ALA A 89 -3.75 -8.03 14.74
N ARG A 90 -3.13 -6.84 14.59
CA ARG A 90 -3.74 -5.57 15.00
C ARG A 90 -5.00 -5.25 14.20
N LEU A 91 -5.01 -5.47 12.89
CA LEU A 91 -6.20 -5.28 12.05
C LEU A 91 -7.34 -6.20 12.49
N VAL A 92 -7.05 -7.46 12.78
CA VAL A 92 -8.03 -8.43 13.29
C VAL A 92 -8.58 -8.01 14.65
N ALA A 93 -7.71 -7.60 15.58
CA ALA A 93 -8.14 -7.11 16.89
C ALA A 93 -9.02 -5.86 16.82
N ARG A 94 -8.74 -4.98 15.85
CA ARG A 94 -9.52 -3.75 15.63
C ARG A 94 -10.88 -4.02 14.97
N TYR A 95 -10.98 -5.07 14.16
CA TYR A 95 -12.19 -5.42 13.39
C TYR A 95 -12.51 -6.91 13.55
N PRO A 96 -12.87 -7.38 14.76
CA PRO A 96 -12.99 -8.81 15.09
C PRO A 96 -14.06 -9.55 14.28
N ASP A 97 -15.15 -8.86 13.95
CA ASP A 97 -16.31 -9.41 13.25
C ASP A 97 -16.21 -9.29 11.72
N THR A 98 -15.07 -8.80 11.22
CA THR A 98 -14.89 -8.54 9.79
C THR A 98 -13.79 -9.43 9.24
N PRO A 99 -14.00 -10.10 8.10
CA PRO A 99 -12.93 -10.83 7.42
C PRO A 99 -11.78 -9.90 7.05
N LEU A 100 -10.54 -10.29 7.34
CA LEU A 100 -9.36 -9.58 6.87
C LEU A 100 -9.06 -10.01 5.43
N MET A 101 -9.09 -9.06 4.51
CA MET A 101 -8.72 -9.32 3.11
C MET A 101 -7.21 -9.27 2.94
N VAL A 102 -6.64 -10.31 2.34
CA VAL A 102 -5.20 -10.42 2.05
C VAL A 102 -4.97 -10.61 0.56
N LEU A 103 -3.97 -9.89 0.04
CA LEU A 103 -3.52 -9.97 -1.34
C LEU A 103 -2.09 -10.50 -1.36
N ALA A 104 -1.85 -11.60 -2.06
CA ALA A 104 -0.51 -12.09 -2.38
C ALA A 104 -0.16 -11.61 -3.79
N ILE A 105 0.95 -10.90 -3.95
CA ILE A 105 1.35 -10.23 -5.18
C ILE A 105 2.76 -10.70 -5.56
N ASP A 106 2.92 -11.14 -6.80
CA ASP A 106 4.21 -11.62 -7.31
C ASP A 106 4.57 -10.86 -8.58
N VAL A 107 5.84 -10.46 -8.66
CA VAL A 107 6.39 -9.76 -9.83
C VAL A 107 6.57 -10.77 -10.95
N ASP A 108 5.85 -10.58 -12.05
CA ASP A 108 5.94 -11.48 -13.19
C ASP A 108 7.33 -11.41 -13.84
N HIS A 109 7.86 -12.58 -14.17
CA HIS A 109 9.13 -12.73 -14.92
C HIS A 109 10.36 -12.06 -14.29
N LEU A 110 10.41 -11.81 -12.96
CA LEU A 110 11.58 -11.19 -12.31
C LEU A 110 12.87 -11.97 -12.57
N ARG A 111 12.79 -13.31 -12.61
CA ARG A 111 13.96 -14.14 -12.97
C ARG A 111 14.48 -13.81 -14.37
N HIS A 112 13.61 -13.63 -15.35
CA HIS A 112 14.00 -13.21 -16.69
C HIS A 112 14.66 -11.82 -16.69
N VAL A 113 14.19 -10.89 -15.87
CA VAL A 113 14.86 -9.59 -15.68
C VAL A 113 16.28 -9.78 -15.16
N ASN A 114 16.46 -10.62 -14.13
CA ASN A 114 17.77 -10.91 -13.55
C ASN A 114 18.72 -11.57 -14.58
N ASP A 115 18.21 -12.56 -15.30
CA ASP A 115 19.00 -13.34 -16.27
C ASP A 115 19.36 -12.49 -17.51
N THR A 116 18.49 -11.55 -17.92
CA THR A 116 18.71 -10.70 -19.11
C THR A 116 19.62 -9.51 -18.84
N TRP A 117 19.48 -8.89 -17.66
CA TRP A 117 20.22 -7.67 -17.34
C TRP A 117 21.18 -7.88 -16.16
N SER A 118 20.66 -8.00 -14.94
CA SER A 118 21.45 -8.32 -13.74
C SER A 118 20.54 -8.43 -12.50
N HIS A 119 21.04 -9.00 -11.42
CA HIS A 119 20.38 -8.96 -10.10
C HIS A 119 20.16 -7.53 -9.60
N ALA A 120 21.12 -6.62 -9.84
CA ALA A 120 20.96 -5.22 -9.47
C ALA A 120 19.76 -4.54 -10.19
N THR A 121 19.50 -4.92 -11.46
CA THR A 121 18.31 -4.46 -12.19
C THR A 121 17.04 -5.05 -11.58
N GLY A 122 17.05 -6.33 -11.20
CA GLY A 122 15.93 -6.94 -10.48
C GLY A 122 15.66 -6.30 -9.12
N ASP A 123 16.69 -5.95 -8.38
CA ASP A 123 16.57 -5.21 -7.11
C ASP A 123 15.95 -3.82 -7.32
N ALA A 124 16.37 -3.09 -8.34
CA ALA A 124 15.77 -1.81 -8.72
C ALA A 124 14.28 -1.96 -9.12
N VAL A 125 13.93 -3.06 -9.82
CA VAL A 125 12.53 -3.40 -10.10
C VAL A 125 11.74 -3.61 -8.81
N LEU A 126 12.27 -4.38 -7.85
CA LEU A 126 11.60 -4.64 -6.58
C LEU A 126 11.42 -3.35 -5.74
N GLN A 127 12.38 -2.45 -5.76
CA GLN A 127 12.28 -1.14 -5.09
C GLN A 127 11.21 -0.26 -5.74
N ALA A 128 11.21 -0.14 -7.06
CA ALA A 128 10.20 0.61 -7.80
C ALA A 128 8.80 0.01 -7.60
N PHE A 129 8.69 -1.33 -7.62
CA PHE A 129 7.46 -2.06 -7.36
C PHE A 129 6.89 -1.74 -5.96
N ALA A 130 7.72 -1.76 -4.93
CA ALA A 130 7.34 -1.35 -3.58
C ALA A 130 6.85 0.10 -3.54
N GLY A 131 7.49 1.00 -4.29
CA GLY A 131 7.05 2.38 -4.47
C GLY A 131 5.65 2.49 -5.06
N VAL A 132 5.34 1.71 -6.11
CA VAL A 132 4.00 1.65 -6.70
C VAL A 132 2.98 1.15 -5.68
N LEU A 133 3.28 0.07 -4.95
CA LEU A 133 2.37 -0.45 -3.92
C LEU A 133 2.08 0.60 -2.84
N ARG A 134 3.10 1.33 -2.35
CA ARG A 134 2.91 2.41 -1.36
C ARG A 134 1.98 3.51 -1.86
N THR A 135 2.16 3.98 -3.08
CA THR A 135 1.33 5.07 -3.64
C THR A 135 -0.11 4.64 -3.87
N GLN A 136 -0.37 3.36 -4.03
CA GLN A 136 -1.69 2.81 -4.29
C GLN A 136 -2.39 2.26 -3.03
N SER A 137 -1.71 2.20 -1.90
CA SER A 137 -2.25 1.67 -0.65
C SER A 137 -2.61 2.80 0.32
N ARG A 138 -3.51 2.51 1.25
CA ARG A 138 -3.94 3.44 2.28
C ARG A 138 -3.03 3.33 3.51
N PRO A 139 -2.93 4.37 4.35
CA PRO A 139 -2.14 4.32 5.58
C PRO A 139 -2.48 3.16 6.52
N GLN A 140 -3.76 2.74 6.54
CA GLN A 140 -4.24 1.63 7.38
C GLN A 140 -3.96 0.24 6.77
N ASP A 141 -3.53 0.13 5.52
CA ASP A 141 -3.16 -1.14 4.90
C ASP A 141 -1.75 -1.56 5.37
N VAL A 142 -1.55 -2.85 5.58
CA VAL A 142 -0.23 -3.40 5.91
C VAL A 142 0.42 -3.91 4.63
N LEU A 143 1.51 -3.27 4.22
CA LEU A 143 2.30 -3.66 3.05
C LEU A 143 3.58 -4.35 3.51
N ALA A 144 3.85 -5.54 3.00
CA ALA A 144 5.03 -6.30 3.34
C ALA A 144 5.68 -6.93 2.10
N ARG A 145 6.99 -7.13 2.19
CA ARG A 145 7.70 -8.07 1.32
C ARG A 145 7.97 -9.33 2.13
N ALA A 146 7.19 -10.37 1.86
CA ALA A 146 7.22 -11.58 2.66
C ALA A 146 8.45 -12.45 2.35
N GLN A 147 8.84 -12.53 1.08
CA GLN A 147 9.98 -13.33 0.62
C GLN A 147 10.28 -13.05 -0.87
N GLY A 148 11.53 -12.89 -1.24
CA GLY A 148 11.99 -12.82 -2.66
C GLY A 148 11.20 -11.79 -3.47
N ASN A 149 10.36 -12.25 -4.40
CA ASN A 149 9.47 -11.46 -5.24
C ASN A 149 8.01 -11.42 -4.75
N LEU A 150 7.73 -12.01 -3.58
CA LEU A 150 6.39 -12.08 -3.00
C LEU A 150 6.13 -10.88 -2.08
N PHE A 151 5.16 -10.07 -2.46
CA PHE A 151 4.61 -8.99 -1.66
C PHE A 151 3.24 -9.38 -1.11
N VAL A 152 2.89 -8.82 0.02
CA VAL A 152 1.58 -9.05 0.66
C VAL A 152 0.98 -7.70 1.06
N VAL A 153 -0.32 -7.56 0.82
CA VAL A 153 -1.11 -6.44 1.32
C VAL A 153 -2.25 -7.00 2.16
N ALA A 154 -2.30 -6.61 3.43
CA ALA A 154 -3.46 -6.83 4.28
C ALA A 154 -4.28 -5.54 4.32
N LEU A 155 -5.54 -5.59 3.88
CA LEU A 155 -6.39 -4.41 3.73
C LEU A 155 -6.99 -4.01 5.07
N GLY A 156 -6.75 -2.77 5.49
CA GLY A 156 -7.27 -2.21 6.74
C GLY A 156 -8.76 -1.86 6.66
N GLY A 157 -9.50 -2.26 7.70
CA GLY A 157 -10.93 -1.97 7.87
C GLY A 157 -11.88 -2.98 7.23
N PRO A 158 -13.19 -2.74 7.31
CA PRO A 158 -14.20 -3.62 6.72
C PRO A 158 -14.17 -3.52 5.19
N VAL A 159 -13.61 -4.54 4.55
CA VAL A 159 -13.46 -4.62 3.10
C VAL A 159 -14.16 -5.89 2.59
N SER A 160 -15.15 -5.75 1.72
CA SER A 160 -15.78 -6.89 1.05
C SER A 160 -14.85 -7.50 0.00
N THR A 161 -15.08 -8.77 -0.34
CA THR A 161 -14.32 -9.46 -1.41
C THR A 161 -14.37 -8.70 -2.74
N THR A 162 -15.54 -8.19 -3.13
CA THR A 162 -15.67 -7.37 -4.35
C THR A 162 -14.77 -6.13 -4.30
N ARG A 163 -14.73 -5.43 -3.17
CA ARG A 163 -13.87 -4.26 -3.00
C ARG A 163 -12.39 -4.62 -2.99
N ALA A 164 -12.03 -5.76 -2.39
CA ALA A 164 -10.65 -6.26 -2.42
C ALA A 164 -10.20 -6.59 -3.85
N LEU A 165 -11.07 -7.18 -4.67
CA LEU A 165 -10.80 -7.43 -6.10
C LEU A 165 -10.60 -6.13 -6.89
N LEU A 166 -11.40 -5.09 -6.62
CA LEU A 166 -11.20 -3.77 -7.24
C LEU A 166 -9.87 -3.13 -6.82
N VAL A 167 -9.48 -3.27 -5.55
CA VAL A 167 -8.16 -2.81 -5.07
C VAL A 167 -7.05 -3.58 -5.76
N ALA A 168 -7.16 -4.91 -5.84
CA ALA A 168 -6.17 -5.75 -6.51
C ALA A 168 -6.03 -5.40 -8.00
N GLU A 169 -7.13 -5.18 -8.72
CA GLU A 169 -7.08 -4.78 -10.13
C GLU A 169 -6.48 -3.39 -10.33
N ARG A 170 -6.76 -2.44 -9.43
CA ARG A 170 -6.12 -1.13 -9.43
C ARG A 170 -4.60 -1.24 -9.23
N LEU A 171 -4.16 -2.08 -8.28
CA LEU A 171 -2.74 -2.36 -8.05
C LEU A 171 -2.08 -2.97 -9.30
N ARG A 172 -2.72 -4.00 -9.90
CA ARG A 172 -2.25 -4.64 -11.12
C ARG A 172 -2.08 -3.62 -12.25
N ALA A 173 -3.12 -2.82 -12.50
CA ALA A 173 -3.11 -1.80 -13.55
C ALA A 173 -2.06 -0.70 -13.30
N ALA A 174 -1.87 -0.27 -12.05
CA ALA A 174 -0.85 0.70 -11.69
C ALA A 174 0.57 0.15 -11.90
N ILE A 175 0.80 -1.13 -11.61
CA ILE A 175 2.07 -1.80 -11.87
C ILE A 175 2.32 -1.90 -13.38
N GLU A 176 1.34 -2.36 -14.15
CA GLU A 176 1.45 -2.48 -15.62
C GLU A 176 1.69 -1.13 -16.28
N GLY A 177 1.01 -0.07 -15.82
CA GLY A 177 1.11 1.30 -16.35
C GLY A 177 2.30 2.10 -15.83
N HIS A 178 3.10 1.56 -14.91
CA HIS A 178 4.24 2.28 -14.35
C HIS A 178 5.33 2.53 -15.41
N ALA A 179 6.03 3.67 -15.29
CA ALA A 179 7.10 4.07 -16.21
C ALA A 179 8.41 3.30 -15.93
N TRP A 180 8.41 1.99 -16.19
CA TRP A 180 9.56 1.10 -15.96
C TRP A 180 10.82 1.50 -16.72
N GLY A 181 10.69 2.31 -17.77
CA GLY A 181 11.82 2.89 -18.49
C GLY A 181 12.76 3.71 -17.62
N GLY A 182 12.29 4.22 -16.49
CA GLY A 182 13.10 4.89 -15.46
C GLY A 182 14.06 3.93 -14.73
N VAL A 183 13.72 2.64 -14.62
CA VAL A 183 14.60 1.59 -14.10
C VAL A 183 15.53 1.09 -15.21
N ARG A 184 14.97 0.74 -16.37
CA ARG A 184 15.72 0.27 -17.53
C ARG A 184 14.93 0.53 -18.81
N SER A 185 15.58 1.09 -19.82
CA SER A 185 14.95 1.33 -21.13
C SER A 185 14.42 0.00 -21.72
N GLY A 186 13.19 0.02 -22.21
CA GLY A 186 12.51 -1.14 -22.78
C GLY A 186 11.93 -2.14 -21.76
N LEU A 187 12.15 -1.93 -20.45
CA LEU A 187 11.59 -2.80 -19.42
C LEU A 187 10.06 -2.62 -19.32
N ARG A 188 9.37 -3.74 -19.17
CA ARG A 188 7.95 -3.82 -18.78
C ARG A 188 7.80 -4.84 -17.67
N VAL A 189 7.05 -4.48 -16.65
CA VAL A 189 6.79 -5.36 -15.50
C VAL A 189 5.31 -5.44 -15.27
N THR A 190 4.81 -6.64 -15.04
CA THR A 190 3.43 -6.92 -14.66
C THR A 190 3.40 -7.71 -13.36
N ALA A 191 2.23 -7.94 -12.82
CA ALA A 191 2.06 -8.70 -11.59
C ALA A 191 0.89 -9.68 -11.68
N CYS A 192 1.06 -10.81 -11.01
CA CYS A 192 -0.02 -11.69 -10.62
C CYS A 192 -0.48 -11.34 -9.20
N ILE A 193 -1.80 -11.33 -8.97
CA ILE A 193 -2.36 -11.04 -7.65
C ILE A 193 -3.38 -12.11 -7.28
N GLY A 194 -3.14 -12.79 -6.15
CA GLY A 194 -4.09 -13.71 -5.52
C GLY A 194 -4.78 -13.04 -4.34
N VAL A 195 -6.09 -13.15 -4.24
CA VAL A 195 -6.90 -12.53 -3.17
C VAL A 195 -7.58 -13.61 -2.36
N ALA A 196 -7.55 -13.50 -1.04
CA ALA A 196 -8.30 -14.34 -0.12
C ALA A 196 -8.83 -13.54 1.07
N ALA A 197 -9.93 -14.03 1.65
CA ALA A 197 -10.48 -13.51 2.89
C ALA A 197 -10.00 -14.41 4.04
N ARG A 198 -9.41 -13.84 5.09
CA ARG A 198 -9.19 -14.53 6.36
C ARG A 198 -10.50 -14.50 7.15
N ALA A 199 -11.08 -15.68 7.38
CA ALA A 199 -12.29 -15.80 8.18
C ALA A 199 -12.00 -15.58 9.69
N PRO A 200 -13.02 -15.19 10.49
CA PRO A 200 -12.90 -15.19 11.95
C PRO A 200 -12.42 -16.53 12.50
N GLY A 201 -11.44 -16.51 13.38
CA GLY A 201 -10.83 -17.74 13.96
C GLY A 201 -9.77 -18.43 13.09
N GLU A 202 -9.65 -18.07 11.81
CA GLU A 202 -8.63 -18.60 10.92
C GLU A 202 -7.25 -17.94 11.18
N SER A 203 -6.17 -18.66 10.96
CA SER A 203 -4.82 -18.08 10.98
C SER A 203 -4.54 -17.25 9.74
N LEU A 204 -3.62 -16.28 9.85
CA LEU A 204 -3.19 -15.52 8.68
C LEU A 204 -2.49 -16.40 7.64
N ASP A 205 -1.73 -17.40 8.08
CA ASP A 205 -1.00 -18.30 7.20
C ASP A 205 -1.93 -19.15 6.31
N GLU A 206 -3.09 -19.58 6.84
CA GLU A 206 -4.11 -20.29 6.05
C GLU A 206 -4.70 -19.38 4.96
N ALA A 207 -5.03 -18.13 5.30
CA ALA A 207 -5.52 -17.16 4.32
C ALA A 207 -4.45 -16.82 3.27
N LEU A 208 -3.19 -16.67 3.69
CA LEU A 208 -2.06 -16.46 2.78
C LEU A 208 -1.83 -17.67 1.87
N ALA A 209 -2.02 -18.88 2.35
CA ALA A 209 -1.93 -20.11 1.54
C ALA A 209 -3.01 -20.12 0.44
N ARG A 210 -4.26 -19.70 0.75
CA ARG A 210 -5.33 -19.56 -0.28
C ARG A 210 -5.04 -18.44 -1.27
N ALA A 211 -4.57 -17.28 -0.81
CA ALA A 211 -4.14 -16.21 -1.68
C ALA A 211 -2.98 -16.66 -2.60
N GLY A 212 -2.01 -17.42 -2.05
CA GLY A 212 -0.92 -18.04 -2.79
C GLY A 212 -1.40 -19.05 -3.84
N ALA A 213 -2.42 -19.86 -3.52
CA ALA A 213 -3.01 -20.79 -4.48
C ALA A 213 -3.70 -20.04 -5.64
N ALA A 214 -4.45 -18.96 -5.35
CA ALA A 214 -5.02 -18.08 -6.38
C ALA A 214 -3.92 -17.41 -7.23
N LEU A 215 -2.82 -17.00 -6.62
CA LEU A 215 -1.64 -16.47 -7.31
C LEU A 215 -1.03 -17.49 -8.29
N GLN A 216 -0.95 -18.78 -7.92
CA GLN A 216 -0.48 -19.83 -8.84
C GLN A 216 -1.43 -20.03 -10.03
N GLU A 217 -2.74 -19.86 -9.84
CA GLU A 217 -3.72 -19.88 -10.92
C GLU A 217 -3.51 -18.71 -11.89
N CYS A 218 -3.23 -17.50 -11.37
CA CYS A 218 -2.83 -16.35 -12.18
C CYS A 218 -1.62 -16.69 -13.08
N LYS A 219 -0.57 -17.25 -12.50
CA LYS A 219 0.65 -17.60 -13.23
C LYS A 219 0.40 -18.62 -14.35
N ARG A 220 -0.47 -19.63 -14.11
CA ARG A 220 -0.87 -20.61 -15.11
C ARG A 220 -1.80 -20.06 -16.17
N GLY A 221 -2.63 -19.08 -15.82
CA GLY A 221 -3.62 -18.44 -16.69
C GLY A 221 -3.05 -17.36 -17.63
N GLY A 222 -1.71 -17.20 -17.73
CA GLY A 222 -1.08 -16.23 -18.63
C GLY A 222 -0.53 -14.99 -17.94
N ARG A 223 -0.49 -14.94 -16.60
CA ARG A 223 0.02 -13.82 -15.78
C ARG A 223 -0.77 -12.53 -15.96
N ASN A 224 -0.25 -11.44 -15.37
CA ASN A 224 -0.84 -10.09 -15.43
C ASN A 224 -2.35 -10.09 -15.15
N GLN A 225 -2.79 -10.72 -14.08
CA GLN A 225 -4.19 -10.88 -13.74
C GLN A 225 -4.42 -11.02 -12.25
N VAL A 226 -5.68 -10.87 -11.84
CA VAL A 226 -6.15 -11.07 -10.47
C VAL A 226 -6.98 -12.34 -10.40
N ARG A 227 -6.82 -13.13 -9.35
CA ARG A 227 -7.64 -14.29 -9.02
C ARG A 227 -8.00 -14.26 -7.53
N SER A 228 -9.15 -14.82 -7.17
CA SER A 228 -9.55 -14.99 -5.77
C SER A 228 -9.89 -16.43 -5.48
N ARG A 229 -9.63 -16.80 -4.25
CA ARG A 229 -10.17 -18.02 -3.65
C ARG A 229 -10.96 -17.67 -2.39
N PRO A 230 -12.18 -18.24 -2.25
CA PRO A 230 -12.96 -18.06 -1.04
C PRO A 230 -12.25 -18.62 0.19
#